data_30d83fe1f0fbdf1436de7741087d783f
#
_entry.id   30d83fe1f0fbdf1436de7741087d783f
#
_cell.length_a   1.000
_cell.length_b   1.000
_cell.length_c   1.000
_cell.angle_alpha   90.00
_cell.angle_beta   90.00
_cell.angle_gamma   90.00
#
_symmetry.space_group_name_H-M   'P 1'
#
loop_
_entity.id
_entity.type
_entity.pdbx_description
1 polymer ?
#
loop_
_entity_poly.entity_id
_entity_poly.type
_entity_poly.pdbx_seq_one_letter_code
_entity_poly.pdbx_strand_id
1 'polypeptide(L)'
;PGFNIESFTLTIGMLWVYLNVPKTNRMLDSDTSALNQYAFSCKMESLTGQKVKGHLVVIRFRDKSAIQDRYGLESYKKLMREVTYELCSLQGRDRVYYLRDARFAVILDGADTDKAYDIAKNLMNKVQKQWKIYGNEITVWGVGAFLSIPDDVRNINDIYSYLAYLEIMPSLHGGSMYEGGHLDVAYMKRYGEIERAIERALQKTSFEVYYQPIYGVKEQKIIAAEALLRMYDEEMGFISPEEFIPIAEKNGKIIEIGQMVLESVCRFLQKEDITKYGLHYIEVNLSVIEC
;
A
#
# COMPACT_ATOMS: atom_id res chain seq x y z
N PRO A 1 -64.65 11.41 -13.51
CA PRO A 1 -63.28 11.90 -13.42
C PRO A 1 -62.39 10.97 -14.23
N GLY A 2 -62.02 11.44 -15.47
CA GLY A 2 -61.21 10.66 -16.38
C GLY A 2 -59.76 10.56 -15.87
N PHE A 3 -59.27 9.35 -15.83
CA PHE A 3 -57.86 9.06 -15.57
C PHE A 3 -57.04 9.62 -16.73
N ASN A 4 -56.16 10.58 -16.46
CA ASN A 4 -55.33 11.19 -17.51
C ASN A 4 -54.12 10.30 -17.76
N ILE A 5 -54.21 9.43 -18.79
CA ILE A 5 -53.21 8.44 -19.18
C ILE A 5 -51.85 9.11 -19.44
N GLU A 6 -51.80 10.31 -19.95
CA GLU A 6 -50.55 11.06 -20.20
C GLU A 6 -49.84 11.42 -18.89
N SER A 7 -50.59 11.82 -17.85
CA SER A 7 -50.04 12.12 -16.53
C SER A 7 -49.48 10.85 -15.85
N PHE A 8 -50.11 9.72 -16.08
CA PHE A 8 -49.68 8.41 -15.51
C PHE A 8 -48.42 7.87 -16.20
N THR A 9 -48.33 7.99 -17.53
CA THR A 9 -47.12 7.59 -18.27
C THR A 9 -45.93 8.48 -17.99
N LEU A 10 -46.13 9.80 -17.80
CA LEU A 10 -45.11 10.75 -17.37
C LEU A 10 -44.61 10.42 -15.96
N THR A 11 -45.50 10.08 -15.04
CA THR A 11 -45.15 9.73 -13.65
C THR A 11 -44.37 8.43 -13.60
N ILE A 12 -44.76 7.39 -14.36
CA ILE A 12 -44.03 6.13 -14.47
C ILE A 12 -42.66 6.36 -15.12
N GLY A 13 -42.60 7.16 -16.18
CA GLY A 13 -41.34 7.52 -16.82
C GLY A 13 -40.38 8.25 -15.87
N MET A 14 -40.87 9.24 -15.10
CA MET A 14 -40.06 9.91 -14.07
C MET A 14 -39.65 8.99 -12.94
N LEU A 15 -40.55 8.10 -12.49
CA LEU A 15 -40.22 7.10 -11.48
C LEU A 15 -39.16 6.11 -11.99
N TRP A 16 -39.27 5.68 -13.25
CA TRP A 16 -38.26 4.82 -13.87
C TRP A 16 -36.91 5.51 -14.00
N VAL A 17 -36.87 6.79 -14.41
CA VAL A 17 -35.66 7.62 -14.43
C VAL A 17 -35.12 7.81 -13.01
N TYR A 18 -35.97 8.16 -12.03
CA TYR A 18 -35.57 8.32 -10.63
C TYR A 18 -34.99 7.04 -10.02
N LEU A 19 -35.52 5.87 -10.38
CA LEU A 19 -35.03 4.57 -9.89
C LEU A 19 -33.79 4.06 -10.62
N ASN A 20 -33.52 4.50 -11.87
CA ASN A 20 -32.43 3.96 -12.69
C ASN A 20 -31.25 4.94 -12.87
N VAL A 21 -31.49 6.26 -12.95
CA VAL A 21 -30.40 7.26 -13.04
C VAL A 21 -29.46 7.22 -11.82
N PRO A 22 -29.91 7.06 -10.57
CA PRO A 22 -29.01 6.91 -9.44
C PRO A 22 -28.15 5.64 -9.48
N LYS A 23 -28.62 4.55 -10.11
CA LYS A 23 -27.88 3.27 -10.15
C LYS A 23 -26.65 3.35 -11.05
N THR A 24 -26.75 4.06 -12.17
CA THR A 24 -25.62 4.21 -13.12
C THR A 24 -24.53 5.12 -12.53
N ASN A 25 -24.91 6.23 -11.88
CA ASN A 25 -23.97 7.10 -11.18
C ASN A 25 -23.34 6.43 -9.94
N ARG A 26 -24.02 5.42 -9.36
CA ARG A 26 -23.53 4.71 -8.17
C ARG A 26 -22.37 3.75 -8.46
N MET A 27 -22.17 3.39 -9.73
CA MET A 27 -21.12 2.43 -10.15
C MET A 27 -19.87 3.10 -10.70
N LEU A 28 -19.89 4.41 -10.93
CA LEU A 28 -18.76 5.16 -11.45
C LEU A 28 -18.05 5.95 -10.35
N ASP A 29 -16.76 6.09 -10.50
CA ASP A 29 -15.96 7.01 -9.70
C ASP A 29 -16.06 8.43 -10.29
N SER A 30 -16.29 9.42 -9.43
CA SER A 30 -16.53 10.81 -9.84
C SER A 30 -15.30 11.50 -10.43
N ASP A 31 -14.11 11.11 -10.01
CA ASP A 31 -12.86 11.74 -10.43
C ASP A 31 -12.29 11.12 -11.71
N THR A 32 -12.43 9.81 -11.88
CA THR A 32 -11.81 9.05 -12.97
C THR A 32 -12.79 8.58 -14.04
N SER A 33 -14.09 8.51 -13.72
CA SER A 33 -15.16 7.93 -14.55
C SER A 33 -14.94 6.43 -14.85
N ALA A 34 -14.05 5.74 -14.13
CA ALA A 34 -13.94 4.30 -14.13
C ALA A 34 -15.06 3.67 -13.30
N LEU A 35 -15.27 2.37 -13.44
CA LEU A 35 -16.07 1.62 -12.48
C LEU A 35 -15.43 1.74 -11.08
N ASN A 36 -16.25 1.96 -10.06
CA ASN A 36 -15.78 2.19 -8.70
C ASN A 36 -15.69 0.89 -7.88
N GLN A 37 -15.30 1.02 -6.63
CA GLN A 37 -15.17 -0.08 -5.67
C GLN A 37 -16.49 -0.86 -5.50
N TYR A 38 -17.65 -0.20 -5.52
CA TYR A 38 -18.95 -0.85 -5.41
C TYR A 38 -19.24 -1.74 -6.64
N ALA A 39 -19.00 -1.21 -7.83
CA ALA A 39 -19.12 -1.97 -9.09
C ALA A 39 -18.18 -3.18 -9.10
N PHE A 40 -16.95 -3.01 -8.59
CA PHE A 40 -15.97 -4.08 -8.43
C PHE A 40 -16.46 -5.18 -7.49
N SER A 41 -16.98 -4.81 -6.31
CA SER A 41 -17.52 -5.78 -5.35
C SER A 41 -18.66 -6.61 -5.95
N CYS A 42 -19.63 -5.96 -6.61
CA CYS A 42 -20.72 -6.66 -7.29
C CYS A 42 -20.23 -7.63 -8.38
N LYS A 43 -19.21 -7.22 -9.16
CA LYS A 43 -18.65 -8.08 -10.20
C LYS A 43 -17.90 -9.27 -9.61
N MET A 44 -17.13 -9.07 -8.55
CA MET A 44 -16.40 -10.14 -7.86
C MET A 44 -17.34 -11.15 -7.20
N GLU A 45 -18.40 -10.71 -6.55
CA GLU A 45 -19.44 -11.59 -5.99
C GLU A 45 -20.08 -12.46 -7.09
N SER A 46 -20.33 -11.87 -8.26
CA SER A 46 -20.88 -12.62 -9.41
C SER A 46 -19.88 -13.67 -9.93
N LEU A 47 -18.60 -13.31 -10.09
CA LEU A 47 -17.57 -14.23 -10.62
C LEU A 47 -17.30 -15.39 -9.66
N THR A 48 -17.13 -15.09 -8.37
CA THR A 48 -16.83 -16.10 -7.34
C THR A 48 -18.05 -17.00 -7.07
N GLY A 49 -19.26 -16.45 -7.08
CA GLY A 49 -20.51 -17.21 -6.92
C GLY A 49 -20.78 -18.18 -8.07
N GLN A 50 -20.43 -17.81 -9.29
CA GLN A 50 -20.61 -18.64 -10.50
C GLN A 50 -19.43 -19.57 -10.78
N LYS A 51 -18.35 -19.50 -9.97
CA LYS A 51 -17.07 -20.24 -10.18
C LYS A 51 -16.49 -20.04 -11.58
N VAL A 52 -16.66 -18.85 -12.14
CA VAL A 52 -16.10 -18.49 -13.44
C VAL A 52 -14.58 -18.38 -13.31
N LYS A 53 -13.85 -19.08 -14.18
CA LYS A 53 -12.41 -18.95 -14.27
C LYS A 53 -12.04 -17.66 -14.98
N GLY A 54 -11.07 -16.94 -14.41
CA GLY A 54 -10.56 -15.71 -14.97
C GLY A 54 -9.33 -15.25 -14.20
N HIS A 55 -8.84 -14.07 -14.55
CA HIS A 55 -7.69 -13.48 -13.86
C HIS A 55 -8.01 -12.06 -13.45
N LEU A 56 -7.38 -11.64 -12.39
CA LEU A 56 -7.49 -10.28 -11.83
C LEU A 56 -6.09 -9.68 -11.74
N VAL A 57 -5.93 -8.49 -12.28
CA VAL A 57 -4.73 -7.68 -12.10
C VAL A 57 -5.06 -6.57 -11.14
N VAL A 58 -4.35 -6.49 -10.04
CA VAL A 58 -4.46 -5.40 -9.08
C VAL A 58 -3.21 -4.55 -9.18
N ILE A 59 -3.36 -3.24 -9.35
CA ILE A 59 -2.25 -2.29 -9.47
C ILE A 59 -2.40 -1.24 -8.38
N ARG A 60 -1.32 -0.95 -7.68
CA ARG A 60 -1.22 0.13 -6.71
C ARG A 60 -0.06 1.05 -7.07
N PHE A 61 -0.34 2.33 -7.26
CA PHE A 61 0.70 3.34 -7.40
C PHE A 61 1.11 3.86 -6.02
N ARG A 62 2.40 4.16 -5.93
CA ARG A 62 3.02 4.72 -4.72
C ARG A 62 3.04 6.24 -4.80
N ASP A 63 3.50 6.85 -3.73
CA ASP A 63 3.82 8.28 -3.67
C ASP A 63 2.62 9.23 -3.91
N LYS A 64 1.38 8.74 -3.63
CA LYS A 64 0.17 9.59 -3.73
C LYS A 64 0.37 10.91 -3.00
N SER A 65 0.79 10.86 -1.73
CA SER A 65 0.98 12.06 -0.91
C SER A 65 2.08 12.95 -1.50
N ALA A 66 3.22 12.40 -1.85
CA ALA A 66 4.32 13.15 -2.47
C ALA A 66 3.91 13.81 -3.81
N ILE A 67 3.10 13.12 -4.62
CA ILE A 67 2.56 13.71 -5.87
C ILE A 67 1.60 14.85 -5.55
N GLN A 68 0.71 14.68 -4.56
CA GLN A 68 -0.25 15.71 -4.15
C GLN A 68 0.45 16.93 -3.54
N ASP A 69 1.45 16.72 -2.68
CA ASP A 69 2.21 17.77 -2.01
C ASP A 69 3.04 18.57 -3.02
N ARG A 70 3.66 17.89 -3.99
CA ARG A 70 4.53 18.53 -4.98
C ARG A 70 3.79 19.19 -6.14
N TYR A 71 2.71 18.57 -6.64
CA TYR A 71 2.02 18.99 -7.87
C TYR A 71 0.57 19.42 -7.66
N GLY A 72 0.05 19.26 -6.45
CA GLY A 72 -1.33 19.62 -6.09
C GLY A 72 -2.36 18.51 -6.39
N LEU A 73 -3.50 18.61 -5.71
CA LEU A 73 -4.60 17.65 -5.80
C LEU A 73 -5.17 17.53 -7.22
N GLU A 74 -5.31 18.64 -7.95
CA GLU A 74 -5.88 18.63 -9.31
C GLU A 74 -4.96 17.91 -10.31
N SER A 75 -3.65 18.07 -10.17
CA SER A 75 -2.68 17.32 -10.98
C SER A 75 -2.75 15.82 -10.70
N TYR A 76 -2.88 15.44 -9.44
CA TYR A 76 -3.08 14.04 -9.06
C TYR A 76 -4.39 13.46 -9.66
N LYS A 77 -5.51 14.17 -9.54
CA LYS A 77 -6.79 13.75 -10.14
C LYS A 77 -6.71 13.61 -11.65
N LYS A 78 -6.06 14.55 -12.31
CA LYS A 78 -5.83 14.48 -13.77
C LYS A 78 -4.96 13.28 -14.13
N LEU A 79 -3.90 13.04 -13.38
CA LEU A 79 -3.05 11.86 -13.55
C LEU A 79 -3.85 10.56 -13.44
N MET A 80 -4.68 10.41 -12.41
CA MET A 80 -5.52 9.22 -12.24
C MET A 80 -6.52 9.05 -13.39
N ARG A 81 -7.06 10.13 -13.94
CA ARG A 81 -7.89 10.08 -15.15
C ARG A 81 -7.14 9.58 -16.38
N GLU A 82 -5.92 10.07 -16.60
CA GLU A 82 -5.10 9.64 -17.74
C GLU A 82 -4.70 8.16 -17.62
N VAL A 83 -4.31 7.73 -16.41
CA VAL A 83 -4.04 6.32 -16.13
C VAL A 83 -5.27 5.44 -16.39
N THR A 84 -6.45 5.90 -15.92
CA THR A 84 -7.72 5.22 -16.18
C THR A 84 -8.00 5.10 -17.67
N TYR A 85 -7.81 6.20 -18.41
CA TYR A 85 -8.01 6.21 -19.86
C TYR A 85 -7.10 5.20 -20.56
N GLU A 86 -5.82 5.16 -20.20
CA GLU A 86 -4.85 4.20 -20.75
C GLU A 86 -5.29 2.76 -20.47
N LEU A 87 -5.63 2.42 -19.22
CA LEU A 87 -6.10 1.07 -18.86
C LEU A 87 -7.39 0.69 -19.61
N CYS A 88 -8.36 1.61 -19.70
CA CYS A 88 -9.61 1.40 -20.42
C CYS A 88 -9.39 1.24 -21.94
N SER A 89 -8.41 1.93 -22.52
CA SER A 89 -8.09 1.79 -23.93
C SER A 89 -7.51 0.42 -24.27
N LEU A 90 -6.81 -0.21 -23.31
CA LEU A 90 -6.17 -1.52 -23.48
C LEU A 90 -7.11 -2.69 -23.18
N GLN A 91 -8.05 -2.55 -22.25
CA GLN A 91 -8.87 -3.66 -21.75
C GLN A 91 -10.39 -3.47 -21.87
N GLY A 92 -10.85 -2.26 -22.18
CA GLY A 92 -12.27 -1.91 -22.18
C GLY A 92 -12.72 -1.31 -20.84
N ARG A 93 -13.75 -0.44 -20.92
CA ARG A 93 -14.26 0.30 -19.75
C ARG A 93 -14.99 -0.56 -18.73
N ASP A 94 -15.53 -1.68 -19.14
CA ASP A 94 -16.29 -2.63 -18.34
C ASP A 94 -15.40 -3.57 -17.49
N ARG A 95 -14.09 -3.51 -17.69
CA ARG A 95 -13.10 -4.37 -17.02
C ARG A 95 -12.16 -3.62 -16.10
N VAL A 96 -12.19 -2.29 -16.11
CA VAL A 96 -11.28 -1.44 -15.33
C VAL A 96 -12.02 -0.78 -14.18
N TYR A 97 -11.50 -0.97 -12.98
CA TYR A 97 -12.07 -0.47 -11.73
C TYR A 97 -11.06 0.40 -11.01
N TYR A 98 -11.50 1.56 -10.55
CA TYR A 98 -10.73 2.42 -9.65
C TYR A 98 -11.17 2.20 -8.20
N LEU A 99 -10.27 1.68 -7.39
CA LEU A 99 -10.53 1.31 -5.99
C LEU A 99 -10.15 2.41 -4.99
N ARG A 100 -10.01 3.66 -5.48
CA ARG A 100 -9.48 4.83 -4.76
C ARG A 100 -8.00 4.67 -4.37
N ASP A 101 -7.43 5.74 -3.84
CA ASP A 101 -6.05 5.79 -3.31
C ASP A 101 -5.00 5.21 -4.26
N ALA A 102 -5.11 5.60 -5.54
CA ALA A 102 -4.21 5.13 -6.61
C ALA A 102 -4.17 3.59 -6.79
N ARG A 103 -5.30 2.91 -6.47
CA ARG A 103 -5.47 1.48 -6.65
C ARG A 103 -6.42 1.18 -7.79
N PHE A 104 -6.02 0.27 -8.66
CA PHE A 104 -6.81 -0.19 -9.79
C PHE A 104 -6.97 -1.70 -9.76
N ALA A 105 -8.09 -2.18 -10.28
CA ALA A 105 -8.30 -3.59 -10.58
C ALA A 105 -8.71 -3.73 -12.05
N VAL A 106 -8.16 -4.74 -12.73
CA VAL A 106 -8.50 -5.07 -14.12
C VAL A 106 -8.85 -6.54 -14.19
N ILE A 107 -10.05 -6.85 -14.67
CA ILE A 107 -10.52 -8.24 -14.82
C ILE A 107 -10.19 -8.70 -16.25
N LEU A 108 -9.55 -9.86 -16.33
CA LEU A 108 -9.20 -10.52 -17.60
C LEU A 108 -10.02 -11.80 -17.72
N ASP A 109 -10.99 -11.80 -18.63
CA ASP A 109 -11.89 -12.94 -18.84
C ASP A 109 -11.23 -13.98 -19.77
N GLY A 110 -11.35 -15.27 -19.41
CA GLY A 110 -11.18 -16.41 -20.31
C GLY A 110 -9.82 -16.57 -21.00
N ALA A 111 -8.80 -15.82 -20.61
CA ALA A 111 -7.47 -15.95 -21.18
C ALA A 111 -6.74 -17.17 -20.58
N ASP A 112 -5.91 -17.80 -21.37
CA ASP A 112 -4.85 -18.68 -20.92
C ASP A 112 -3.96 -17.92 -19.91
N THR A 113 -3.53 -18.58 -18.85
CA THR A 113 -2.78 -17.96 -17.75
C THR A 113 -1.54 -17.23 -18.23
N ASP A 114 -0.75 -17.83 -19.14
CA ASP A 114 0.47 -17.21 -19.67
C ASP A 114 0.16 -15.94 -20.46
N LYS A 115 -0.86 -15.99 -21.31
CA LYS A 115 -1.32 -14.81 -22.06
C LYS A 115 -1.89 -13.72 -21.15
N ALA A 116 -2.64 -14.11 -20.13
CA ALA A 116 -3.18 -13.17 -19.16
C ALA A 116 -2.06 -12.49 -18.35
N TYR A 117 -1.01 -13.22 -18.01
CA TYR A 117 0.15 -12.70 -17.32
C TYR A 117 0.95 -11.71 -18.19
N ASP A 118 1.12 -12.02 -19.49
CA ASP A 118 1.75 -11.10 -20.44
C ASP A 118 0.94 -9.80 -20.61
N ILE A 119 -0.40 -9.91 -20.63
CA ILE A 119 -1.29 -8.75 -20.61
C ILE A 119 -1.07 -7.93 -19.34
N ALA A 120 -1.02 -8.58 -18.17
CA ALA A 120 -0.80 -7.91 -16.89
C ALA A 120 0.53 -7.14 -16.86
N LYS A 121 1.61 -7.74 -17.34
CA LYS A 121 2.92 -7.08 -17.48
C LYS A 121 2.86 -5.89 -18.45
N ASN A 122 2.17 -6.04 -19.57
CA ASN A 122 2.01 -4.95 -20.52
C ASN A 122 1.21 -3.78 -19.92
N LEU A 123 0.13 -4.06 -19.19
CA LEU A 123 -0.64 -3.03 -18.48
C LEU A 123 0.25 -2.25 -17.51
N MET A 124 1.05 -2.96 -16.70
CA MET A 124 1.96 -2.36 -15.76
C MET A 124 3.00 -1.47 -16.44
N ASN A 125 3.64 -1.96 -17.50
CA ASN A 125 4.62 -1.19 -18.27
C ASN A 125 4.01 0.06 -18.93
N LYS A 126 2.76 0.01 -19.37
CA LYS A 126 2.08 1.13 -20.01
C LYS A 126 1.71 2.24 -19.04
N VAL A 127 1.41 1.89 -17.80
CA VAL A 127 1.03 2.89 -16.77
C VAL A 127 2.22 3.43 -15.99
N GLN A 128 3.31 2.67 -15.89
CA GLN A 128 4.57 3.09 -15.27
C GLN A 128 5.44 3.84 -16.27
N LYS A 129 5.03 5.04 -16.58
CA LYS A 129 5.76 5.94 -17.49
C LYS A 129 5.76 7.35 -16.92
N GLN A 130 6.49 8.22 -17.59
CA GLN A 130 6.42 9.64 -17.33
C GLN A 130 5.17 10.23 -18.00
N TRP A 131 4.35 10.90 -17.20
CA TRP A 131 3.10 11.52 -17.61
C TRP A 131 3.27 13.04 -17.68
N LYS A 132 2.77 13.65 -18.76
CA LYS A 132 2.73 15.13 -18.87
C LYS A 132 1.37 15.63 -18.38
N ILE A 133 1.35 16.24 -17.21
CA ILE A 133 0.14 16.76 -16.54
C ILE A 133 0.32 18.23 -16.25
N TYR A 134 -0.49 19.07 -16.88
CA TYR A 134 -0.43 20.53 -16.76
C TYR A 134 0.99 21.12 -16.89
N GLY A 135 1.77 20.61 -17.85
CA GLY A 135 3.16 21.04 -18.10
C GLY A 135 4.20 20.42 -17.19
N ASN A 136 3.80 19.67 -16.16
CA ASN A 136 4.72 18.93 -15.29
C ASN A 136 4.94 17.51 -15.80
N GLU A 137 6.14 17.00 -15.61
CA GLU A 137 6.50 15.61 -15.88
C GLU A 137 6.45 14.83 -14.58
N ILE A 138 5.44 13.93 -14.46
CA ILE A 138 5.19 13.13 -13.26
C ILE A 138 5.48 11.67 -13.59
N THR A 139 6.48 11.09 -12.96
CA THR A 139 6.76 9.66 -13.06
C THR A 139 5.96 8.90 -12.00
N VAL A 140 5.29 7.84 -12.41
CA VAL A 140 4.48 7.00 -11.53
C VAL A 140 5.12 5.62 -11.42
N TRP A 141 5.36 5.21 -10.19
CA TRP A 141 5.83 3.86 -9.87
C TRP A 141 4.73 3.08 -9.16
N GLY A 142 4.64 1.80 -9.43
CA GLY A 142 3.62 0.96 -8.82
C GLY A 142 4.07 -0.47 -8.61
N VAL A 143 3.26 -1.19 -7.88
CA VAL A 143 3.35 -2.64 -7.71
C VAL A 143 2.03 -3.25 -8.14
N GLY A 144 2.07 -4.44 -8.71
CA GLY A 144 0.89 -5.17 -9.14
C GLY A 144 0.87 -6.60 -8.61
N ALA A 145 -0.33 -7.16 -8.53
CA ALA A 145 -0.55 -8.57 -8.33
C ALA A 145 -1.38 -9.14 -9.47
N PHE A 146 -0.95 -10.28 -9.99
CA PHE A 146 -1.68 -11.11 -10.94
C PHE A 146 -2.27 -12.30 -10.19
N LEU A 147 -3.59 -12.42 -10.20
CA LEU A 147 -4.35 -13.34 -9.37
C LEU A 147 -5.26 -14.19 -10.24
N SER A 148 -5.32 -15.49 -9.97
CA SER A 148 -6.21 -16.43 -10.63
C SER A 148 -7.52 -16.60 -9.85
N ILE A 149 -8.65 -16.58 -10.52
CA ILE A 149 -9.98 -16.85 -9.97
C ILE A 149 -10.41 -18.25 -10.40
N PRO A 150 -10.79 -19.16 -9.51
CA PRO A 150 -10.95 -18.99 -8.04
C PRO A 150 -9.73 -19.41 -7.22
N ASP A 151 -8.58 -19.72 -7.81
CA ASP A 151 -7.45 -20.36 -7.12
C ASP A 151 -6.86 -19.43 -6.05
N ASP A 152 -6.55 -18.17 -6.42
CA ASP A 152 -6.02 -17.16 -5.50
C ASP A 152 -7.13 -16.33 -4.84
N VAL A 153 -8.24 -16.11 -5.53
CA VAL A 153 -9.32 -15.23 -5.09
C VAL A 153 -10.64 -15.99 -5.05
N ARG A 154 -11.10 -16.29 -3.84
CA ARG A 154 -12.38 -16.98 -3.59
C ARG A 154 -13.50 -16.04 -3.17
N ASN A 155 -13.13 -14.88 -2.65
CA ASN A 155 -14.05 -13.86 -2.17
C ASN A 155 -13.37 -12.47 -2.20
N ILE A 156 -14.14 -11.42 -1.94
CA ILE A 156 -13.66 -10.03 -1.98
C ILE A 156 -12.59 -9.74 -0.90
N ASN A 157 -12.62 -10.44 0.24
CA ASN A 157 -11.66 -10.20 1.33
C ASN A 157 -10.25 -10.67 0.94
N ASP A 158 -10.15 -11.72 0.10
CA ASP A 158 -8.84 -12.16 -0.42
C ASP A 158 -8.18 -11.01 -1.18
N ILE A 159 -8.95 -10.24 -1.98
CA ILE A 159 -8.44 -9.12 -2.75
C ILE A 159 -7.95 -7.98 -1.85
N TYR A 160 -8.67 -7.68 -0.77
CA TYR A 160 -8.22 -6.69 0.20
C TYR A 160 -6.93 -7.12 0.91
N SER A 161 -6.77 -8.42 1.14
CA SER A 161 -5.53 -8.98 1.66
C SER A 161 -4.37 -8.77 0.68
N TYR A 162 -4.59 -9.01 -0.63
CA TYR A 162 -3.59 -8.73 -1.66
C TYR A 162 -3.26 -7.23 -1.77
N LEU A 163 -4.26 -6.36 -1.71
CA LEU A 163 -4.03 -4.91 -1.71
C LEU A 163 -3.20 -4.46 -0.50
N ALA A 164 -3.49 -4.99 0.68
CA ALA A 164 -2.71 -4.73 1.88
C ALA A 164 -1.27 -5.25 1.74
N TYR A 165 -1.09 -6.44 1.16
CA TYR A 165 0.22 -6.99 0.86
C TYR A 165 1.03 -6.10 -0.08
N LEU A 166 0.42 -5.60 -1.16
CA LEU A 166 1.08 -4.67 -2.07
C LEU A 166 1.48 -3.34 -1.42
N GLU A 167 0.83 -3.00 -0.30
CA GLU A 167 1.24 -1.83 0.50
C GLU A 167 2.57 -2.04 1.22
N ILE A 168 2.82 -3.26 1.65
CA ILE A 168 3.98 -3.65 2.45
C ILE A 168 5.20 -3.92 1.56
N MET A 169 4.97 -4.50 0.38
CA MET A 169 6.05 -4.92 -0.51
C MET A 169 6.93 -3.76 -0.95
N PRO A 170 8.26 -3.94 -0.88
CA PRO A 170 9.19 -2.93 -1.38
C PRO A 170 8.98 -2.71 -2.88
N SER A 171 9.07 -1.47 -3.34
CA SER A 171 9.15 -1.18 -4.76
C SER A 171 10.56 -1.48 -5.24
N LEU A 172 10.70 -2.56 -5.97
CA LEU A 172 11.86 -2.73 -6.82
C LEU A 172 11.79 -1.68 -7.93
N HIS A 173 12.93 -1.06 -8.27
CA HIS A 173 13.02 -0.13 -9.37
C HIS A 173 12.55 -0.84 -10.65
N GLY A 174 11.56 -0.27 -11.34
CA GLY A 174 11.02 -0.84 -12.57
C GLY A 174 9.63 -1.47 -12.47
N GLY A 175 9.01 -1.46 -11.27
CA GLY A 175 7.67 -2.01 -11.03
C GLY A 175 7.66 -3.53 -10.99
N SER A 176 7.11 -4.07 -9.92
CA SER A 176 7.04 -5.51 -9.72
C SER A 176 5.62 -6.00 -9.93
N MET A 177 5.45 -7.08 -10.67
CA MET A 177 4.23 -7.86 -10.74
C MET A 177 4.44 -9.14 -9.92
N TYR A 178 3.62 -9.32 -8.89
CA TYR A 178 3.62 -10.51 -8.02
C TYR A 178 2.53 -11.48 -8.48
N GLU A 179 2.83 -12.77 -8.49
CA GLU A 179 1.84 -13.80 -8.79
C GLU A 179 1.16 -14.27 -7.49
N GLY A 180 -0.15 -14.53 -7.56
CA GLY A 180 -0.98 -14.83 -6.39
C GLY A 180 -0.51 -16.01 -5.53
N GLY A 181 -0.09 -17.10 -6.17
CA GLY A 181 0.40 -18.29 -5.47
C GLY A 181 1.67 -18.07 -4.62
N HIS A 182 2.31 -16.92 -4.73
CA HIS A 182 3.50 -16.54 -3.95
C HIS A 182 3.19 -15.64 -2.77
N LEU A 183 1.91 -15.46 -2.41
CA LEU A 183 1.52 -14.66 -1.26
C LEU A 183 1.88 -15.38 0.03
N ASP A 184 2.85 -14.83 0.72
CA ASP A 184 3.17 -15.32 2.06
C ASP A 184 2.16 -14.75 3.08
N VAL A 185 1.06 -15.49 3.28
CA VAL A 185 0.04 -15.16 4.28
C VAL A 185 0.66 -15.10 5.69
N ALA A 186 1.71 -15.90 5.93
CA ALA A 186 2.44 -15.89 7.19
C ALA A 186 3.18 -14.56 7.37
N TYR A 187 3.77 -14.02 6.29
CA TYR A 187 4.40 -12.71 6.31
C TYR A 187 3.41 -11.58 6.63
N MET A 188 2.22 -11.60 6.05
CA MET A 188 1.19 -10.59 6.34
C MET A 188 0.71 -10.64 7.77
N LYS A 189 0.49 -11.87 8.28
CA LYS A 189 0.14 -12.08 9.67
C LYS A 189 1.24 -11.56 10.59
N ARG A 190 2.48 -11.92 10.30
CA ARG A 190 3.69 -11.48 11.03
C ARG A 190 3.82 -9.96 11.04
N TYR A 191 3.60 -9.31 9.88
CA TYR A 191 3.63 -7.84 9.78
C TYR A 191 2.61 -7.18 10.71
N GLY A 192 1.34 -7.61 10.67
CA GLY A 192 0.30 -7.05 11.54
C GLY A 192 0.51 -7.36 13.03
N GLU A 193 1.17 -8.47 13.36
CA GLU A 193 1.57 -8.81 14.73
C GLU A 193 2.69 -7.87 15.20
N ILE A 194 3.71 -7.61 14.37
CA ILE A 194 4.79 -6.67 14.67
C ILE A 194 4.27 -5.24 14.82
N GLU A 195 3.36 -4.78 13.96
CA GLU A 195 2.76 -3.45 14.06
C GLU A 195 2.08 -3.25 15.43
N ARG A 196 1.28 -4.23 15.87
CA ARG A 196 0.69 -4.21 17.22
C ARG A 196 1.72 -4.31 18.34
N ALA A 197 2.79 -5.08 18.14
CA ALA A 197 3.88 -5.19 19.10
C ALA A 197 4.63 -3.85 19.27
N ILE A 198 4.85 -3.09 18.19
CA ILE A 198 5.43 -1.73 18.24
C ILE A 198 4.55 -0.81 19.10
N GLU A 199 3.24 -0.82 18.90
CA GLU A 199 2.32 0.01 19.70
C GLU A 199 2.36 -0.37 21.19
N ARG A 200 2.36 -1.68 21.49
CA ARG A 200 2.48 -2.15 22.88
C ARG A 200 3.83 -1.76 23.49
N ALA A 201 4.91 -1.89 22.73
CA ALA A 201 6.26 -1.59 23.19
C ALA A 201 6.46 -0.09 23.50
N LEU A 202 5.86 0.80 22.70
CA LEU A 202 5.83 2.25 22.98
C LEU A 202 5.06 2.56 24.27
N GLN A 203 3.91 1.90 24.51
CA GLN A 203 3.11 2.11 25.71
C GLN A 203 3.76 1.55 26.98
N LYS A 204 4.44 0.38 26.88
CA LYS A 204 5.02 -0.33 28.03
C LYS A 204 6.50 -0.04 28.25
N THR A 205 7.13 0.78 27.41
CA THR A 205 8.57 1.02 27.43
C THR A 205 9.40 -0.27 27.30
N SER A 206 8.95 -1.19 26.41
CA SER A 206 9.59 -2.50 26.21
C SER A 206 10.71 -2.49 25.17
N PHE A 207 11.15 -1.31 24.77
CA PHE A 207 12.36 -1.14 23.98
C PHE A 207 13.58 -1.04 24.88
N GLU A 208 14.65 -1.70 24.47
CA GLU A 208 15.94 -1.68 25.18
C GLU A 208 17.02 -1.14 24.23
N VAL A 209 17.92 -0.31 24.78
CA VAL A 209 19.09 0.19 24.03
C VAL A 209 20.33 -0.58 24.47
N TYR A 210 20.90 -1.31 23.53
CA TYR A 210 22.16 -2.04 23.72
C TYR A 210 23.30 -1.24 23.12
N TYR A 211 24.49 -1.34 23.72
CA TYR A 211 25.68 -0.64 23.28
C TYR A 211 26.70 -1.63 22.73
N GLN A 212 26.93 -1.59 21.42
CA GLN A 212 27.93 -2.40 20.77
C GLN A 212 29.26 -1.68 20.71
N PRO A 213 30.35 -2.22 21.30
CA PRO A 213 31.64 -1.53 21.32
C PRO A 213 32.25 -1.47 19.92
N ILE A 214 32.85 -0.30 19.61
CA ILE A 214 33.59 -0.04 18.39
C ILE A 214 35.10 -0.05 18.73
N TYR A 215 35.84 -0.94 18.07
CA TYR A 215 37.26 -1.11 18.28
C TYR A 215 38.09 -0.26 17.31
N GLY A 216 38.89 0.65 17.83
CA GLY A 216 39.86 1.44 17.07
C GLY A 216 41.08 0.61 16.70
N VAL A 217 41.24 0.29 15.41
CA VAL A 217 42.33 -0.56 14.94
C VAL A 217 43.70 0.12 15.13
N LYS A 218 43.76 1.42 14.99
CA LYS A 218 44.98 2.21 15.21
C LYS A 218 45.30 2.36 16.69
N GLU A 219 44.32 2.60 17.49
CA GLU A 219 44.42 2.80 18.95
C GLU A 219 44.55 1.47 19.72
N GLN A 220 44.24 0.34 19.07
CA GLN A 220 44.22 -1.03 19.64
C GLN A 220 43.39 -1.16 20.91
N LYS A 221 42.29 -0.41 20.97
CA LYS A 221 41.35 -0.40 22.11
C LYS A 221 39.93 -0.07 21.67
N ILE A 222 38.97 -0.28 22.55
CA ILE A 222 37.60 0.22 22.36
C ILE A 222 37.62 1.75 22.49
N ILE A 223 37.06 2.45 21.49
CA ILE A 223 37.05 3.92 21.41
C ILE A 223 35.66 4.54 21.42
N ALA A 224 34.65 3.78 21.03
CA ALA A 224 33.27 4.23 20.92
C ALA A 224 32.30 3.06 21.13
N ALA A 225 31.01 3.36 21.12
CA ALA A 225 29.97 2.34 21.07
C ALA A 225 28.86 2.80 20.14
N GLU A 226 28.16 1.87 19.53
CA GLU A 226 26.94 2.09 18.74
C GLU A 226 25.72 1.70 19.57
N ALA A 227 24.73 2.61 19.65
CA ALA A 227 23.46 2.38 20.31
C ALA A 227 22.53 1.61 19.38
N LEU A 228 22.21 0.38 19.75
CA LEU A 228 21.40 -0.54 18.96
C LEU A 228 20.09 -0.85 19.69
N LEU A 229 18.99 -0.53 19.04
CA LEU A 229 17.66 -0.78 19.57
C LEU A 229 17.31 -2.28 19.54
N ARG A 230 16.64 -2.74 20.58
CA ARG A 230 16.09 -4.09 20.72
C ARG A 230 14.63 -3.99 21.14
N MET A 231 13.80 -4.85 20.59
CA MET A 231 12.38 -4.93 20.95
C MET A 231 12.02 -6.33 21.41
N TYR A 232 11.38 -6.41 22.57
CA TYR A 232 10.83 -7.64 23.12
C TYR A 232 9.32 -7.48 23.31
N ASP A 233 8.57 -8.44 22.80
CA ASP A 233 7.13 -8.54 22.99
C ASP A 233 6.78 -9.80 23.78
N GLU A 234 5.79 -9.69 24.68
CA GLU A 234 5.39 -10.79 25.56
C GLU A 234 4.89 -12.04 24.78
N GLU A 235 4.27 -11.81 23.61
CA GLU A 235 3.69 -12.88 22.80
C GLU A 235 4.66 -13.38 21.72
N MET A 236 5.47 -12.48 21.15
CA MET A 236 6.32 -12.78 20.01
C MET A 236 7.80 -13.01 20.38
N GLY A 237 8.19 -12.65 21.61
CA GLY A 237 9.58 -12.70 22.05
C GLY A 237 10.43 -11.58 21.42
N PHE A 238 11.67 -11.90 21.09
CA PHE A 238 12.58 -10.97 20.40
C PHE A 238 12.15 -10.72 18.97
N ILE A 239 12.03 -9.45 18.59
CA ILE A 239 11.73 -9.00 17.23
C ILE A 239 12.94 -8.26 16.68
N SER A 240 13.45 -8.71 15.53
CA SER A 240 14.64 -8.12 14.91
C SER A 240 14.40 -6.67 14.48
N PRO A 241 15.39 -5.78 14.65
CA PRO A 241 15.34 -4.43 14.09
C PRO A 241 15.05 -4.40 12.57
N GLU A 242 15.57 -5.38 11.82
CA GLU A 242 15.31 -5.51 10.38
C GLU A 242 13.83 -5.76 10.05
N GLU A 243 13.07 -6.33 10.99
CA GLU A 243 11.63 -6.55 10.82
C GLU A 243 10.81 -5.33 11.26
N PHE A 244 11.09 -4.75 12.44
CA PHE A 244 10.20 -3.72 13.00
C PHE A 244 10.54 -2.29 12.55
N ILE A 245 11.80 -1.96 12.26
CA ILE A 245 12.18 -0.60 11.83
C ILE A 245 11.45 -0.19 10.54
N PRO A 246 11.43 -0.99 9.45
CA PRO A 246 10.71 -0.63 8.25
C PRO A 246 9.19 -0.45 8.46
N ILE A 247 8.62 -1.18 9.40
CA ILE A 247 7.20 -1.06 9.77
C ILE A 247 6.98 0.24 10.54
N ALA A 248 7.85 0.55 11.51
CA ALA A 248 7.79 1.80 12.28
C ALA A 248 7.99 3.04 11.40
N GLU A 249 8.88 2.99 10.43
CA GLU A 249 9.07 4.04 9.44
C GLU A 249 7.80 4.28 8.63
N LYS A 250 7.18 3.22 8.15
CA LYS A 250 6.00 3.29 7.30
C LYS A 250 4.77 3.86 8.02
N ASN A 251 4.59 3.54 9.30
CA ASN A 251 3.46 4.03 10.10
C ASN A 251 3.78 5.30 10.90
N GLY A 252 4.98 5.89 10.71
CA GLY A 252 5.43 7.10 11.36
C GLY A 252 5.85 6.94 12.83
N LYS A 253 5.82 5.71 13.36
CA LYS A 253 6.21 5.43 14.76
C LYS A 253 7.70 5.51 15.00
N ILE A 254 8.50 5.52 13.94
CA ILE A 254 9.95 5.66 14.04
C ILE A 254 10.36 6.95 14.76
N ILE A 255 9.60 8.04 14.62
CA ILE A 255 9.87 9.32 15.28
C ILE A 255 9.78 9.18 16.81
N GLU A 256 8.70 8.54 17.31
CA GLU A 256 8.53 8.30 18.75
C GLU A 256 9.63 7.37 19.30
N ILE A 257 10.00 6.36 18.51
CA ILE A 257 11.08 5.41 18.82
C ILE A 257 12.42 6.15 18.90
N GLY A 258 12.76 6.97 17.89
CA GLY A 258 14.02 7.73 17.84
C GLY A 258 14.17 8.69 19.02
N GLN A 259 13.10 9.40 19.37
CA GLN A 259 13.08 10.26 20.57
C GLN A 259 13.39 9.46 21.85
N MET A 260 12.76 8.30 22.01
CA MET A 260 12.99 7.43 23.16
C MET A 260 14.44 6.92 23.21
N VAL A 261 15.02 6.54 22.05
CA VAL A 261 16.43 6.10 21.97
C VAL A 261 17.36 7.23 22.38
N LEU A 262 17.16 8.44 21.81
CA LEU A 262 17.97 9.62 22.16
C LEU A 262 17.88 9.95 23.65
N GLU A 263 16.68 9.95 24.23
CA GLU A 263 16.49 10.15 25.66
C GLU A 263 17.20 9.10 26.51
N SER A 264 17.15 7.83 26.08
CA SER A 264 17.83 6.73 26.76
C SER A 264 19.34 6.90 26.76
N VAL A 265 19.93 7.23 25.60
CA VAL A 265 21.37 7.49 25.44
C VAL A 265 21.79 8.72 26.26
N CYS A 266 21.03 9.82 26.20
CA CYS A 266 21.33 11.01 27.00
C CYS A 266 21.28 10.73 28.51
N ARG A 267 20.29 9.94 28.95
CA ARG A 267 20.14 9.53 30.37
C ARG A 267 21.31 8.63 30.80
N PHE A 268 21.76 7.74 29.93
CA PHE A 268 22.95 6.91 30.18
C PHE A 268 24.21 7.79 30.33
N LEU A 269 24.45 8.73 29.40
CA LEU A 269 25.59 9.65 29.43
C LEU A 269 25.58 10.60 30.66
N GLN A 270 24.39 10.92 31.21
CA GLN A 270 24.29 11.71 32.42
C GLN A 270 24.66 10.93 33.70
N LYS A 271 24.36 9.62 33.70
CA LYS A 271 24.59 8.76 34.86
C LYS A 271 25.98 8.13 34.88
N GLU A 272 26.53 7.85 33.73
CA GLU A 272 27.76 7.11 33.54
C GLU A 272 28.84 7.98 32.87
N ASP A 273 30.02 8.02 33.50
CA ASP A 273 31.20 8.58 32.83
C ASP A 273 31.78 7.57 31.87
N ILE A 274 31.41 7.73 30.60
CA ILE A 274 31.81 6.78 29.53
C ILE A 274 33.33 6.74 29.29
N THR A 275 34.06 7.76 29.71
CA THR A 275 35.53 7.79 29.59
C THR A 275 36.20 6.70 30.44
N LYS A 276 35.55 6.29 31.57
CA LYS A 276 36.02 5.14 32.37
C LYS A 276 36.04 3.81 31.61
N TYR A 277 35.20 3.71 30.58
CA TYR A 277 35.14 2.56 29.71
C TYR A 277 36.03 2.71 28.46
N GLY A 278 36.78 3.82 28.37
CA GLY A 278 37.61 4.16 27.20
C GLY A 278 36.82 4.69 26.01
N LEU A 279 35.55 5.01 26.18
CA LEU A 279 34.68 5.50 25.11
C LEU A 279 34.80 7.03 24.99
N HIS A 280 34.88 7.51 23.77
CA HIS A 280 34.90 8.94 23.45
C HIS A 280 33.52 9.45 23.00
N TYR A 281 32.71 8.60 22.37
CA TYR A 281 31.36 8.95 21.88
C TYR A 281 30.49 7.69 21.78
N ILE A 282 29.18 7.93 21.59
CA ILE A 282 28.18 6.92 21.27
C ILE A 282 27.52 7.32 19.97
N GLU A 283 27.52 6.41 18.98
CA GLU A 283 26.80 6.58 17.72
C GLU A 283 25.32 6.19 17.90
N VAL A 284 24.43 6.98 17.32
CA VAL A 284 23.00 6.71 17.29
C VAL A 284 22.54 6.75 15.84
N ASN A 285 21.91 5.65 15.39
CA ASN A 285 21.32 5.58 14.06
C ASN A 285 19.97 6.31 14.05
N LEU A 286 19.81 7.25 13.12
CA LEU A 286 18.57 7.97 12.88
C LEU A 286 17.98 7.56 11.54
N SER A 287 16.67 7.37 11.47
CA SER A 287 15.98 7.19 10.20
C SER A 287 15.93 8.51 9.41
N VAL A 288 15.96 8.41 8.08
CA VAL A 288 15.80 9.57 7.19
C VAL A 288 14.48 10.30 7.41
N ILE A 289 13.46 9.62 7.98
CA ILE A 289 12.15 10.21 8.29
C ILE A 289 12.22 11.10 9.55
N GLU A 290 13.25 10.94 10.39
CA GLU A 290 13.46 11.73 11.61
C GLU A 290 14.26 13.02 11.35
N CYS A 291 14.83 13.16 10.15
CA CYS A 291 15.56 14.35 9.69
C CYS A 291 14.65 15.27 8.87
#